data_6c7fe35020f419695a4c29cc68523485
#
_entry.id   6c7fe35020f419695a4c29cc68523485
#
_cell.length_a   1.000
_cell.length_b   1.000
_cell.length_c   1.000
_cell.angle_alpha   90.00
_cell.angle_beta   90.00
_cell.angle_gamma   90.00
#
_symmetry.space_group_name_H-M   'P 1'
#
loop_
_entity.id
_entity.type
_entity.pdbx_description
1 polymer ?
#
loop_
_entity_poly.entity_id
_entity_poly.type
_entity_poly.pdbx_seq_one_letter_code
_entity_poly.pdbx_strand_id
1 'polypeptide(L)'
;MNSIQSLMQFCISGYGCMRLGTVIHEMLHAAGFWHEQSRPDRNENVRIHWQNILSGYDDNFARYSRAEVTTLSLPYDTGSVMHYESTAFTKNGKPTIQSIKSYKKLGQRDGLSQLDIQKLNKLYSCGDKITKPPTEVKCVDVYTNGNIILLIMKYEGIIGMKTTLTLIIQ
;
A
#
# COMPACT_ATOMS: atom_id res chain seq x y z
N MET A 1 18.28 -4.94 4.30
CA MET A 1 17.46 -5.57 3.24
C MET A 1 16.16 -4.80 3.19
N ASN A 2 15.85 -4.16 2.07
CA ASN A 2 14.69 -3.29 1.96
C ASN A 2 13.41 -4.12 2.11
N SER A 3 12.46 -3.62 2.91
CA SER A 3 11.15 -4.24 3.17
C SER A 3 10.38 -4.66 1.89
N ILE A 4 10.60 -3.96 0.80
CA ILE A 4 10.05 -4.26 -0.52
C ILE A 4 10.54 -5.61 -1.06
N GLN A 5 11.83 -5.94 -0.91
CA GLN A 5 12.38 -7.23 -1.37
C GLN A 5 11.81 -8.41 -0.57
N SER A 6 11.63 -8.25 0.74
CA SER A 6 11.05 -9.31 1.58
C SER A 6 9.58 -9.55 1.28
N LEU A 7 8.79 -8.50 1.02
CA LEU A 7 7.36 -8.60 0.69
C LEU A 7 7.14 -9.18 -0.72
N MET A 8 7.95 -8.78 -1.69
CA MET A 8 7.88 -9.35 -3.04
C MET A 8 8.23 -10.85 -3.05
N GLN A 9 9.19 -11.29 -2.23
CA GLN A 9 9.55 -12.69 -2.12
C GLN A 9 8.43 -13.53 -1.48
N PHE A 10 7.64 -12.95 -0.57
CA PHE A 10 6.46 -13.58 0.01
C PHE A 10 5.30 -13.71 -1.00
N CYS A 11 5.20 -12.78 -1.94
CA CYS A 11 4.17 -12.79 -2.98
C CYS A 11 4.36 -13.88 -4.05
N ILE A 12 5.56 -14.39 -4.26
CA ILE A 12 5.84 -15.38 -5.31
C ILE A 12 5.27 -16.77 -4.96
N SER A 13 4.99 -17.05 -3.68
CA SER A 13 4.61 -18.38 -3.20
C SER A 13 3.13 -18.57 -2.87
N GLY A 14 2.25 -17.58 -3.03
CA GLY A 14 0.87 -17.68 -2.54
C GLY A 14 -0.23 -17.06 -3.42
N TYR A 15 -1.38 -17.72 -3.45
CA TYR A 15 -2.58 -17.29 -4.20
C TYR A 15 -3.10 -15.86 -3.82
N GLY A 16 -2.74 -15.33 -2.66
CA GLY A 16 -3.18 -13.99 -2.18
C GLY A 16 -2.49 -12.82 -2.85
N CYS A 17 -1.35 -13.03 -3.48
CA CYS A 17 -0.52 -11.97 -4.05
C CYS A 17 -0.96 -11.48 -5.43
N MET A 18 -1.83 -12.23 -6.08
CA MET A 18 -2.38 -11.87 -7.39
C MET A 18 -3.55 -10.88 -7.32
N ARG A 19 -3.90 -10.39 -6.13
CA ARG A 19 -4.93 -9.34 -6.02
C ARG A 19 -4.34 -8.01 -6.47
N LEU A 20 -5.00 -7.36 -7.40
CA LEU A 20 -4.63 -6.07 -7.96
C LEU A 20 -4.23 -5.05 -6.88
N GLY A 21 -5.04 -4.92 -5.84
CA GLY A 21 -4.77 -3.97 -4.77
C GLY A 21 -3.50 -4.28 -3.97
N THR A 22 -3.09 -5.54 -3.85
CA THR A 22 -1.82 -5.91 -3.21
C THR A 22 -0.64 -5.46 -4.05
N VAL A 23 -0.69 -5.71 -5.35
CA VAL A 23 0.36 -5.25 -6.30
C VAL A 23 0.47 -3.72 -6.28
N ILE A 24 -0.66 -3.01 -6.32
CA ILE A 24 -0.70 -1.55 -6.24
C ILE A 24 -0.10 -1.05 -4.92
N HIS A 25 -0.40 -1.70 -3.80
CA HIS A 25 0.15 -1.39 -2.49
C HIS A 25 1.68 -1.42 -2.50
N GLU A 26 2.28 -2.50 -3.01
CA GLU A 26 3.73 -2.64 -3.10
C GLU A 26 4.35 -1.61 -4.08
N MET A 27 3.66 -1.32 -5.18
CA MET A 27 4.10 -0.27 -6.10
C MET A 27 4.12 1.12 -5.45
N LEU A 28 3.14 1.42 -4.59
CA LEU A 28 3.13 2.67 -3.84
C LEU A 28 4.28 2.75 -2.83
N HIS A 29 4.67 1.63 -2.20
CA HIS A 29 5.88 1.60 -1.39
C HIS A 29 7.14 1.91 -2.22
N ALA A 30 7.26 1.34 -3.41
CA ALA A 30 8.35 1.67 -4.35
C ALA A 30 8.31 3.14 -4.80
N ALA A 31 7.13 3.74 -4.86
CA ALA A 31 6.92 5.16 -5.13
C ALA A 31 7.10 6.05 -3.88
N GLY A 32 7.60 5.53 -2.77
CA GLY A 32 7.94 6.30 -1.57
C GLY A 32 6.78 6.53 -0.59
N PHE A 33 5.66 5.82 -0.74
CA PHE A 33 4.55 5.94 0.20
C PHE A 33 4.71 4.99 1.39
N TRP A 34 4.51 5.52 2.58
CA TRP A 34 4.40 4.76 3.83
C TRP A 34 2.95 4.31 4.06
N HIS A 35 2.77 3.39 5.00
CA HIS A 35 1.43 2.99 5.42
C HIS A 35 0.63 4.17 5.96
N GLU A 36 -0.65 4.22 5.65
CA GLU A 36 -1.52 5.33 6.04
C GLU A 36 -1.67 5.46 7.56
N GLN A 37 -1.73 4.33 8.30
CA GLN A 37 -1.81 4.33 9.77
C GLN A 37 -0.53 4.79 10.47
N SER A 38 0.57 4.99 9.73
CA SER A 38 1.82 5.53 10.27
C SER A 38 1.93 7.06 10.16
N ARG A 39 0.94 7.72 9.59
CA ARG A 39 0.90 9.18 9.43
C ARG A 39 0.98 9.92 10.77
N PRO A 40 1.55 11.14 10.79
CA PRO A 40 1.65 11.98 12.00
C PRO A 40 0.29 12.28 12.66
N ASP A 41 -0.76 12.43 11.83
CA ASP A 41 -2.12 12.81 12.25
C ASP A 41 -3.04 11.60 12.49
N ARG A 42 -2.51 10.37 12.47
CA ARG A 42 -3.32 9.15 12.58
C ARG A 42 -4.19 9.10 13.84
N ASN A 43 -3.68 9.61 14.98
CA ASN A 43 -4.39 9.51 16.26
C ASN A 43 -5.69 10.32 16.30
N GLU A 44 -5.87 11.25 15.37
CA GLU A 44 -7.11 12.00 15.17
C GLU A 44 -8.15 11.21 14.36
N ASN A 45 -7.75 10.07 13.77
CA ASN A 45 -8.55 9.32 12.82
C ASN A 45 -8.72 7.85 13.19
N VAL A 46 -7.71 7.25 13.83
CA VAL A 46 -7.72 5.85 14.28
C VAL A 46 -7.18 5.72 15.69
N ARG A 47 -7.68 4.70 16.39
CA ARG A 47 -7.18 4.26 17.70
C ARG A 47 -6.42 2.95 17.51
N ILE A 48 -5.22 2.85 18.11
CA ILE A 48 -4.45 1.62 18.18
C ILE A 48 -4.74 0.93 19.51
N HIS A 49 -5.08 -0.35 19.45
CA HIS A 49 -5.31 -1.21 20.60
C HIS A 49 -4.07 -2.08 20.84
N TRP A 50 -3.05 -1.48 21.45
CA TRP A 50 -1.74 -2.08 21.71
C TRP A 50 -1.84 -3.45 22.38
N GLN A 51 -2.78 -3.62 23.31
CA GLN A 51 -3.02 -4.87 24.04
C GLN A 51 -3.45 -6.04 23.15
N ASN A 52 -3.88 -5.77 21.91
CA ASN A 52 -4.30 -6.78 20.95
C ASN A 52 -3.20 -7.17 19.95
N ILE A 53 -2.10 -6.40 19.91
CA ILE A 53 -1.00 -6.62 18.97
C ILE A 53 -0.17 -7.82 19.43
N LEU A 54 0.22 -8.67 18.48
CA LEU A 54 1.13 -9.77 18.69
C LEU A 54 2.48 -9.24 19.18
N SER A 55 3.03 -9.87 20.21
CA SER A 55 4.32 -9.45 20.79
C SER A 55 5.43 -9.42 19.74
N GLY A 56 6.20 -8.34 19.74
CA GLY A 56 7.30 -8.10 18.77
C GLY A 56 6.86 -7.44 17.46
N TYR A 57 5.57 -7.10 17.30
CA TYR A 57 5.05 -6.41 16.12
C TYR A 57 4.62 -4.96 16.38
N ASP A 58 4.92 -4.42 17.55
CA ASP A 58 4.54 -3.06 17.96
C ASP A 58 5.13 -2.00 17.01
N ASP A 59 6.36 -2.21 16.51
CA ASP A 59 7.05 -1.28 15.60
C ASP A 59 6.31 -1.10 14.26
N ASN A 60 5.51 -2.09 13.82
CA ASN A 60 4.67 -1.94 12.62
C ASN A 60 3.53 -0.93 12.79
N PHE A 61 3.29 -0.51 14.02
CA PHE A 61 2.33 0.52 14.38
C PHE A 61 3.00 1.83 14.81
N ALA A 62 4.30 1.99 14.52
CA ALA A 62 5.02 3.23 14.77
C ALA A 62 4.37 4.39 13.98
N ARG A 63 4.37 5.56 14.60
CA ARG A 63 3.89 6.80 14.00
C ARG A 63 5.08 7.67 13.63
N TYR A 64 5.17 8.07 12.37
CA TYR A 64 6.19 9.01 11.93
C TYR A 64 5.88 10.44 12.37
N SER A 65 6.91 11.25 12.50
CA SER A 65 6.80 12.68 12.74
C SER A 65 6.58 13.45 11.43
N ARG A 66 6.19 14.73 11.55
CA ARG A 66 6.06 15.65 10.41
C ARG A 66 7.42 16.02 9.78
N ALA A 67 8.53 15.74 10.46
CA ALA A 67 9.88 15.92 9.92
C ALA A 67 10.29 14.75 9.01
N GLU A 68 9.74 13.56 9.25
CA GLU A 68 10.08 12.34 8.50
C GLU A 68 9.17 12.15 7.28
N VAL A 69 7.89 12.49 7.40
CA VAL A 69 6.92 12.26 6.33
C VAL A 69 6.01 13.47 6.10
N THR A 70 5.67 13.72 4.85
CA THR A 70 4.68 14.72 4.47
C THR A 70 3.30 14.08 4.31
N THR A 71 2.26 14.79 4.75
CA THR A 71 0.86 14.42 4.47
C THR A 71 0.38 14.96 3.13
N LEU A 72 1.24 15.70 2.40
CA LEU A 72 0.91 16.40 1.16
C LEU A 72 -0.28 17.35 1.33
N SER A 73 -0.55 17.81 2.55
CA SER A 73 -1.74 18.61 2.91
C SER A 73 -3.07 17.97 2.47
N LEU A 74 -3.12 16.64 2.43
CA LEU A 74 -4.33 15.87 2.16
C LEU A 74 -4.85 15.22 3.44
N PRO A 75 -6.17 15.05 3.58
CA PRO A 75 -6.76 14.43 4.76
C PRO A 75 -6.32 12.96 4.90
N TYR A 76 -6.48 12.43 6.11
CA TYR A 76 -6.29 11.01 6.40
C TYR A 76 -7.32 10.16 5.67
N ASP A 77 -6.88 9.05 5.08
CA ASP A 77 -7.72 8.20 4.26
C ASP A 77 -7.88 6.78 4.83
N THR A 78 -8.97 6.54 5.52
CA THR A 78 -9.33 5.18 6.00
C THR A 78 -9.61 4.19 4.87
N GLY A 79 -9.86 4.67 3.66
CA GLY A 79 -10.07 3.87 2.45
C GLY A 79 -8.83 3.69 1.58
N SER A 80 -7.67 4.21 1.99
CA SER A 80 -6.42 4.05 1.27
C SER A 80 -6.03 2.58 1.11
N VAL A 81 -5.51 2.22 -0.06
CA VAL A 81 -4.90 0.90 -0.29
C VAL A 81 -3.67 0.69 0.60
N MET A 82 -3.06 1.79 1.10
CA MET A 82 -1.91 1.75 2.01
C MET A 82 -2.29 1.58 3.49
N HIS A 83 -3.59 1.50 3.80
CA HIS A 83 -4.04 1.32 5.18
C HIS A 83 -4.03 -0.17 5.58
N TYR A 84 -3.61 -0.48 6.82
CA TYR A 84 -3.78 -1.81 7.39
C TYR A 84 -5.26 -2.14 7.62
N GLU A 85 -5.58 -3.41 7.59
CA GLU A 85 -6.88 -3.91 8.04
C GLU A 85 -7.00 -3.80 9.58
N SER A 86 -8.24 -3.85 10.05
CA SER A 86 -8.53 -3.65 11.48
C SER A 86 -7.91 -4.70 12.41
N THR A 87 -7.60 -5.90 11.90
CA THR A 87 -7.05 -7.02 12.66
C THR A 87 -5.59 -7.33 12.32
N ALA A 88 -4.90 -6.42 11.62
CA ALA A 88 -3.49 -6.60 11.28
C ALA A 88 -2.66 -6.93 12.54
N PHE A 89 -1.84 -7.97 12.45
CA PHE A 89 -0.97 -8.46 13.55
C PHE A 89 -1.70 -8.71 14.88
N THR A 90 -2.97 -9.09 14.86
CA THR A 90 -3.72 -9.39 16.07
C THR A 90 -3.28 -10.73 16.69
N LYS A 91 -3.14 -10.76 18.02
CA LYS A 91 -2.85 -12.01 18.78
C LYS A 91 -4.09 -12.74 19.25
N ASN A 92 -5.26 -12.11 19.21
CA ASN A 92 -6.49 -12.59 19.85
C ASN A 92 -7.75 -12.46 18.98
N GLY A 93 -7.58 -12.12 17.68
CA GLY A 93 -8.68 -11.90 16.74
C GLY A 93 -9.44 -10.58 16.94
N LYS A 94 -9.12 -9.80 17.98
CA LYS A 94 -9.74 -8.50 18.20
C LYS A 94 -9.03 -7.42 17.38
N PRO A 95 -9.72 -6.29 17.09
CA PRO A 95 -9.11 -5.18 16.36
C PRO A 95 -7.83 -4.66 17.02
N THR A 96 -6.81 -4.46 16.22
CA THR A 96 -5.59 -3.71 16.56
C THR A 96 -5.69 -2.25 16.14
N ILE A 97 -6.50 -1.95 15.11
CA ILE A 97 -6.80 -0.61 14.65
C ILE A 97 -8.32 -0.43 14.56
N GLN A 98 -8.80 0.70 15.07
CA GLN A 98 -10.20 1.09 15.00
C GLN A 98 -10.32 2.51 14.48
N SER A 99 -11.15 2.73 13.43
CA SER A 99 -11.48 4.08 12.98
C SER A 99 -12.31 4.82 14.03
N ILE A 100 -11.97 6.09 14.29
CA ILE A 100 -12.69 6.94 15.21
C ILE A 100 -13.84 7.67 14.51
N LYS A 101 -13.65 8.01 13.23
CA LYS A 101 -14.55 8.90 12.47
C LYS A 101 -15.45 8.19 11.48
N SER A 102 -15.21 6.91 11.21
CA SER A 102 -15.94 6.20 10.15
C SER A 102 -16.13 4.74 10.52
N TYR A 103 -17.26 4.17 10.17
CA TYR A 103 -17.52 2.72 10.25
C TYR A 103 -17.04 1.97 8.99
N LYS A 104 -16.31 2.63 8.09
CA LYS A 104 -15.78 1.99 6.88
C LYS A 104 -14.76 0.91 7.26
N LYS A 105 -14.82 -0.18 6.53
CA LYS A 105 -13.85 -1.26 6.65
C LYS A 105 -12.46 -0.76 6.28
N LEU A 106 -11.49 -0.98 7.17
CA LEU A 106 -10.07 -0.67 6.95
C LEU A 106 -9.41 -1.79 6.12
N GLY A 107 -8.33 -1.46 5.40
CA GLY A 107 -7.48 -2.46 4.75
C GLY A 107 -8.05 -3.02 3.46
N GLN A 108 -8.73 -2.20 2.65
CA GLN A 108 -9.18 -2.62 1.33
C GLN A 108 -7.97 -2.92 0.42
N ARG A 109 -8.18 -3.85 -0.52
CA ARG A 109 -7.20 -4.24 -1.57
C ARG A 109 -7.89 -4.31 -2.93
N ASP A 110 -8.86 -3.40 -3.17
CA ASP A 110 -9.58 -3.32 -4.43
C ASP A 110 -8.86 -2.41 -5.44
N GLY A 111 -8.03 -1.46 -4.95
CA GLY A 111 -7.25 -0.55 -5.75
C GLY A 111 -6.99 0.81 -5.08
N LEU A 112 -6.53 1.78 -5.86
CA LEU A 112 -6.31 3.15 -5.39
C LEU A 112 -7.62 3.81 -4.97
N SER A 113 -7.61 4.47 -3.82
CA SER A 113 -8.66 5.42 -3.45
C SER A 113 -8.50 6.73 -4.25
N GLN A 114 -9.50 7.60 -4.20
CA GLN A 114 -9.38 8.94 -4.80
C GLN A 114 -8.29 9.78 -4.12
N LEU A 115 -8.09 9.60 -2.81
CA LEU A 115 -7.02 10.29 -2.07
C LEU A 115 -5.64 9.70 -2.37
N ASP A 116 -5.52 8.40 -2.62
CA ASP A 116 -4.27 7.79 -3.09
C ASP A 116 -3.85 8.40 -4.43
N ILE A 117 -4.80 8.58 -5.37
CA ILE A 117 -4.56 9.23 -6.65
C ILE A 117 -4.10 10.69 -6.46
N GLN A 118 -4.78 11.43 -5.58
CA GLN A 118 -4.40 12.82 -5.30
C GLN A 118 -3.00 12.91 -4.66
N LYS A 119 -2.64 11.98 -3.77
CA LYS A 119 -1.31 11.90 -3.17
C LYS A 119 -0.24 11.69 -4.24
N LEU A 120 -0.46 10.73 -5.15
CA LEU A 120 0.44 10.48 -6.29
C LEU A 120 0.60 11.73 -7.16
N ASN A 121 -0.51 12.35 -7.56
CA ASN A 121 -0.50 13.56 -8.39
C ASN A 121 0.28 14.70 -7.72
N LYS A 122 0.08 14.91 -6.42
CA LYS A 122 0.79 15.96 -5.68
C LYS A 122 2.28 15.65 -5.52
N LEU A 123 2.63 14.42 -5.18
CA LEU A 123 4.03 14.04 -4.94
C LEU A 123 4.87 14.17 -6.22
N TYR A 124 4.30 13.76 -7.36
CA TYR A 124 5.01 13.71 -8.63
C TYR A 124 4.65 14.87 -9.58
N SER A 125 3.86 15.84 -9.12
CA SER A 125 3.43 17.01 -9.92
C SER A 125 2.80 16.60 -11.25
N CYS A 126 2.01 15.52 -11.26
CA CYS A 126 1.40 14.97 -12.48
C CYS A 126 0.26 15.86 -13.02
N GLY A 127 -0.15 16.90 -12.29
CA GLY A 127 -1.36 17.65 -12.57
C GLY A 127 -2.60 16.76 -12.43
N ASP A 128 -3.68 17.10 -13.13
CA ASP A 128 -4.94 16.34 -13.08
C ASP A 128 -4.97 15.13 -14.04
N LYS A 129 -3.80 14.64 -14.46
CA LYS A 129 -3.70 13.58 -15.48
C LYS A 129 -4.17 12.21 -14.97
N ILE A 130 -4.02 11.93 -13.68
CA ILE A 130 -4.51 10.68 -13.07
C ILE A 130 -5.88 10.97 -12.46
N THR A 131 -6.95 10.66 -13.17
CA THR A 131 -8.32 10.94 -12.71
C THR A 131 -9.08 9.70 -12.25
N LYS A 132 -8.63 8.51 -12.63
CA LYS A 132 -9.32 7.24 -12.31
C LYS A 132 -8.31 6.17 -11.87
N PRO A 133 -8.68 5.32 -10.90
CA PRO A 133 -7.86 4.15 -10.59
C PRO A 133 -7.80 3.22 -11.80
N PRO A 134 -6.70 2.48 -11.94
CA PRO A 134 -6.57 1.48 -12.97
C PRO A 134 -7.61 0.37 -12.78
N THR A 135 -8.21 -0.06 -13.85
CA THR A 135 -9.24 -1.09 -13.84
C THR A 135 -8.69 -2.50 -13.98
N GLU A 136 -7.48 -2.65 -14.49
CA GLU A 136 -6.88 -3.95 -14.74
C GLU A 136 -5.35 -3.91 -14.70
N VAL A 137 -4.74 -4.86 -13.97
CA VAL A 137 -3.31 -5.18 -14.07
C VAL A 137 -3.20 -6.59 -14.63
N LYS A 138 -2.59 -6.71 -15.79
CA LYS A 138 -2.25 -8.02 -16.36
C LYS A 138 -0.82 -8.37 -15.97
N CYS A 139 -0.65 -9.43 -15.18
CA CYS A 139 0.64 -10.10 -15.08
C CYS A 139 0.89 -10.79 -16.42
N VAL A 140 1.88 -10.29 -17.17
CA VAL A 140 2.04 -10.77 -18.54
C VAL A 140 3.01 -11.93 -18.60
N ASP A 141 4.08 -11.92 -17.81
CA ASP A 141 5.01 -13.06 -17.79
C ASP A 141 5.89 -13.05 -16.54
N VAL A 142 6.14 -14.21 -15.97
CA VAL A 142 7.15 -14.43 -14.94
C VAL A 142 8.25 -15.29 -15.58
N TYR A 143 9.40 -14.69 -15.83
CA TYR A 143 10.58 -15.42 -16.31
C TYR A 143 11.51 -15.71 -15.12
N THR A 144 11.82 -16.99 -14.92
CA THR A 144 12.84 -17.42 -13.97
C THR A 144 14.04 -17.96 -14.73
N ASN A 145 15.17 -17.30 -14.61
CA ASN A 145 16.43 -17.81 -15.14
C ASN A 145 17.42 -17.97 -13.98
N GLY A 146 17.31 -19.06 -13.25
CA GLY A 146 18.19 -19.43 -12.15
C GLY A 146 18.07 -18.61 -10.88
N ASN A 147 18.37 -17.33 -10.88
CA ASN A 147 18.31 -16.43 -9.72
C ASN A 147 17.69 -15.06 -10.04
N ILE A 148 17.14 -14.87 -11.23
CA ILE A 148 16.53 -13.61 -11.65
C ILE A 148 15.05 -13.86 -11.90
N ILE A 149 14.19 -13.16 -11.18
CA ILE A 149 12.75 -13.12 -11.43
C ILE A 149 12.47 -11.81 -12.14
N LEU A 150 12.04 -11.91 -13.39
CA LEU A 150 11.59 -10.79 -14.19
C LEU A 150 10.06 -10.73 -14.11
N LEU A 151 9.51 -9.79 -13.37
CA LEU A 151 8.09 -9.52 -13.34
C LEU A 151 7.80 -8.39 -14.33
N ILE A 152 7.21 -8.71 -15.46
CA ILE A 152 6.75 -7.72 -16.43
C ILE A 152 5.27 -7.48 -16.19
N MET A 153 4.94 -6.31 -15.66
CA MET A 153 3.56 -5.85 -15.53
C MET A 153 3.25 -4.87 -16.65
N LYS A 154 2.28 -5.22 -17.50
CA LYS A 154 1.71 -4.29 -18.46
C LYS A 154 0.54 -3.58 -17.81
N TYR A 155 0.61 -2.28 -17.82
CA TYR A 155 -0.36 -1.40 -17.23
C TYR A 155 -1.04 -0.57 -18.31
N GLU A 156 -2.33 -0.75 -18.49
CA GLU A 156 -3.14 0.11 -19.37
C GLU A 156 -4.06 0.96 -18.51
N GLY A 157 -3.94 2.27 -18.59
CA GLY A 157 -5.01 3.13 -18.08
C GLY A 157 -4.69 4.38 -17.30
N ILE A 158 -3.44 4.73 -16.97
CA ILE A 158 -3.24 5.99 -16.23
C ILE A 158 -2.97 7.19 -17.15
N ILE A 159 -2.46 7.04 -18.36
CA ILE A 159 -2.16 8.18 -19.26
C ILE A 159 -2.36 7.80 -20.75
N GLY A 160 -3.13 6.76 -21.08
CA GLY A 160 -3.16 6.28 -22.48
C GLY A 160 -1.81 5.70 -22.95
N MET A 161 -0.84 5.57 -22.07
CA MET A 161 0.44 4.92 -22.30
C MET A 161 0.40 3.49 -21.81
N LYS A 162 0.78 2.55 -22.67
CA LYS A 162 1.13 1.20 -22.26
C LYS A 162 2.47 1.27 -21.52
N THR A 163 2.43 1.35 -20.22
CA THR A 163 3.66 1.35 -19.41
C THR A 163 4.02 -0.09 -19.08
N THR A 164 5.16 -0.54 -19.53
CA THR A 164 5.75 -1.81 -19.12
C THR A 164 6.68 -1.50 -17.95
N LEU A 165 6.31 -1.92 -16.74
CA LEU A 165 7.22 -1.90 -15.60
C LEU A 165 7.97 -3.23 -15.59
N THR A 166 9.27 -3.18 -15.85
CA THR A 166 10.15 -4.33 -15.73
C THR A 166 10.81 -4.28 -14.36
N LEU A 167 10.44 -5.18 -13.47
CA LEU A 167 11.10 -5.35 -12.18
C LEU A 167 12.07 -6.51 -12.28
N ILE A 168 13.36 -6.21 -12.13
CA ILE A 168 14.41 -7.23 -12.07
C ILE A 168 14.72 -7.46 -10.60
N ILE A 169 14.46 -8.68 -10.12
CA ILE A 169 14.81 -9.12 -8.77
C ILE A 169 16.00 -10.04 -8.90
N GLN A 170 17.14 -9.61 -8.37
CA GLN A 170 18.34 -10.44 -8.22
C GLN A 170 18.36 -11.12 -6.88
#